data_8c93745a55c9ad91dd5b4b41df22a1ec
#
_entry.id   8c93745a55c9ad91dd5b4b41df22a1ec
#
_cell.length_a   1.000
_cell.length_b   1.000
_cell.length_c   1.000
_cell.angle_alpha   90.00
_cell.angle_beta   90.00
_cell.angle_gamma   90.00
#
_symmetry.space_group_name_H-M   'P 1'
#
loop_
_entity.id
_entity.type
_entity.pdbx_description
1 polymer ?
#
loop_
_entity_poly.entity_id
_entity_poly.type
_entity_poly.pdbx_seq_one_letter_code
_entity_poly.pdbx_strand_id
1 'polypeptide(L)'
;VGPSFIMTTGSIEDALGSGLLSYWEEHAASLSSVGVLPERLLVDDAGFRDVVSGYDAGVIAASERITPLQPDHLAYVIYTSGSTGTPKGAANSQLGTINHMFWMQDILQLTEEDRILHKTSLSFDVSVWEWSLPLIEGSCLVIATPDGHRDPVYLNRIIQEQSVSVLNFVPTMLSSFIDAAVPEACLSIRHILTSGEALGIPLQESVFEVLPDAHLWNVYGPSEASDDVTYWRCQPEDKDLTPPIGSPI
;
A
#
# COMPACT_ATOMS: atom_id res chain seq x y z
N VAL A 1 8.90 -15.88 14.95
CA VAL A 1 9.17 -14.75 15.86
C VAL A 1 7.83 -14.07 16.10
N GLY A 2 7.37 -14.04 17.35
CA GLY A 2 6.14 -13.33 17.70
C GLY A 2 6.39 -11.81 17.75
N PRO A 3 5.36 -10.97 17.57
CA PRO A 3 5.50 -9.52 17.65
C PRO A 3 5.84 -9.12 19.10
N SER A 4 6.68 -8.10 19.24
CA SER A 4 6.97 -7.49 20.55
C SER A 4 5.88 -6.50 20.95
N PHE A 5 5.23 -5.87 19.98
CA PHE A 5 4.17 -4.89 20.18
C PHE A 5 3.03 -5.12 19.20
N ILE A 6 1.83 -4.76 19.60
CA ILE A 6 0.64 -4.64 18.74
C ILE A 6 0.19 -3.19 18.80
N MET A 7 0.26 -2.49 17.65
CA MET A 7 -0.29 -1.14 17.52
C MET A 7 -1.72 -1.24 17.04
N THR A 8 -2.65 -0.59 17.72
CA THR A 8 -4.08 -0.60 17.38
C THR A 8 -4.74 0.70 17.82
N THR A 9 -6.03 0.84 17.56
CA THR A 9 -6.86 1.95 18.03
C THR A 9 -7.97 1.43 18.94
N GLY A 10 -8.50 2.28 19.81
CA GLY A 10 -9.61 1.92 20.69
C GLY A 10 -10.83 1.46 19.89
N SER A 11 -11.13 2.08 18.76
CA SER A 11 -12.24 1.68 17.89
C SER A 11 -12.06 0.30 17.27
N ILE A 12 -10.84 -0.12 16.95
CA ILE A 12 -10.55 -1.48 16.46
C ILE A 12 -10.69 -2.48 17.58
N GLU A 13 -10.19 -2.18 18.79
CA GLU A 13 -10.35 -3.05 19.96
C GLU A 13 -11.83 -3.24 20.31
N ASP A 14 -12.64 -2.19 20.28
CA ASP A 14 -14.07 -2.25 20.50
C ASP A 14 -14.80 -3.11 19.44
N ALA A 15 -14.41 -2.96 18.17
CA ALA A 15 -15.00 -3.72 17.05
C ALA A 15 -14.65 -5.21 17.09
N LEU A 16 -13.43 -5.56 17.52
CA LEU A 16 -12.97 -6.94 17.65
C LEU A 16 -13.50 -7.62 18.91
N GLY A 17 -13.97 -6.83 19.88
CA GLY A 17 -14.51 -7.30 21.16
C GLY A 17 -13.49 -8.03 22.03
N SER A 18 -13.95 -8.59 23.14
CA SER A 18 -13.10 -9.38 24.06
C SER A 18 -12.57 -10.68 23.41
N GLY A 19 -13.13 -11.11 22.28
CA GLY A 19 -12.78 -12.37 21.63
C GLY A 19 -11.36 -12.45 21.10
N LEU A 20 -10.81 -11.36 20.55
CA LEU A 20 -9.43 -11.35 20.08
C LEU A 20 -8.45 -11.33 21.23
N LEU A 21 -8.77 -10.61 22.30
CA LEU A 21 -7.95 -10.53 23.49
C LEU A 21 -7.91 -11.89 24.22
N SER A 22 -9.07 -12.53 24.42
CA SER A 22 -9.13 -13.87 25.02
C SER A 22 -8.43 -14.91 24.14
N TYR A 23 -8.57 -14.83 22.80
CA TYR A 23 -7.81 -15.70 21.90
C TYR A 23 -6.30 -15.53 22.05
N TRP A 24 -5.81 -14.28 22.15
CA TRP A 24 -4.40 -13.99 22.37
C TRP A 24 -3.92 -14.47 23.73
N GLU A 25 -4.70 -14.26 24.79
CA GLU A 25 -4.39 -14.73 26.15
C GLU A 25 -4.34 -16.26 26.23
N GLU A 26 -5.29 -16.94 25.60
CA GLU A 26 -5.34 -18.41 25.56
C GLU A 26 -4.22 -19.02 24.71
N HIS A 27 -3.79 -18.36 23.64
CA HIS A 27 -2.81 -18.90 22.69
C HIS A 27 -1.43 -18.26 22.80
N ALA A 28 -1.22 -17.32 23.70
CA ALA A 28 0.02 -16.58 23.86
C ALA A 28 1.25 -17.50 24.00
N ALA A 29 1.14 -18.56 24.77
CA ALA A 29 2.23 -19.51 24.98
C ALA A 29 2.59 -20.30 23.71
N SER A 30 1.66 -20.48 22.78
CA SER A 30 1.88 -21.15 21.50
C SER A 30 2.29 -20.19 20.39
N LEU A 31 1.94 -18.89 20.50
CA LEU A 31 2.21 -17.86 19.51
C LEU A 31 3.52 -17.12 19.72
N SER A 32 4.03 -17.15 20.96
CA SER A 32 5.30 -16.53 21.30
C SER A 32 6.37 -17.60 21.54
N SER A 33 7.41 -17.59 20.73
CA SER A 33 8.61 -18.41 20.95
C SER A 33 9.35 -18.03 22.26
N VAL A 34 8.96 -16.92 22.89
CA VAL A 34 9.59 -16.34 24.09
C VAL A 34 8.66 -16.37 25.32
N GLY A 35 7.40 -16.78 25.16
CA GLY A 35 6.43 -16.89 26.26
C GLY A 35 5.96 -15.56 26.86
N VAL A 36 6.22 -14.43 26.16
CA VAL A 36 5.81 -13.08 26.59
C VAL A 36 4.72 -12.58 25.63
N LEU A 37 3.61 -12.09 26.21
CA LEU A 37 2.57 -11.40 25.45
C LEU A 37 3.12 -10.10 24.85
N PRO A 38 2.79 -9.78 23.58
CA PRO A 38 3.16 -8.49 23.02
C PRO A 38 2.46 -7.36 23.79
N GLU A 39 3.20 -6.28 24.01
CA GLU A 39 2.64 -5.05 24.60
C GLU A 39 1.68 -4.39 23.60
N ARG A 40 0.52 -3.96 24.08
CA ARG A 40 -0.46 -3.24 23.27
C ARG A 40 -0.24 -1.74 23.37
N LEU A 41 -0.18 -1.10 22.21
CA LEU A 41 -0.03 0.35 22.09
C LEU A 41 -1.27 0.92 21.38
N LEU A 42 -2.12 1.63 22.13
CA LEU A 42 -3.27 2.36 21.61
C LEU A 42 -2.81 3.71 21.06
N VAL A 43 -2.67 3.81 19.74
CA VAL A 43 -2.10 5.01 19.10
C VAL A 43 -3.03 6.23 19.16
N ASP A 44 -4.32 6.03 19.42
CA ASP A 44 -5.32 7.08 19.63
C ASP A 44 -5.51 7.45 21.11
N ASP A 45 -4.86 6.76 22.05
CA ASP A 45 -4.88 7.11 23.46
C ASP A 45 -4.09 8.40 23.74
N ALA A 46 -4.66 9.26 24.58
CA ALA A 46 -4.05 10.54 24.93
C ALA A 46 -2.72 10.36 25.69
N GLY A 47 -2.64 9.39 26.60
CA GLY A 47 -1.42 9.11 27.36
C GLY A 47 -0.30 8.59 26.46
N PHE A 48 -0.64 7.76 25.46
CA PHE A 48 0.34 7.32 24.47
C PHE A 48 0.88 8.51 23.64
N ARG A 49 0.00 9.39 23.19
CA ARG A 49 0.40 10.60 22.45
C ARG A 49 1.29 11.53 23.29
N ASP A 50 0.96 11.71 24.55
CA ASP A 50 1.77 12.51 25.49
C ASP A 50 3.18 11.91 25.64
N VAL A 51 3.28 10.60 25.79
CA VAL A 51 4.58 9.91 25.88
C VAL A 51 5.38 10.09 24.58
N VAL A 52 4.74 9.85 23.41
CA VAL A 52 5.40 9.97 22.10
C VAL A 52 5.86 11.40 21.84
N SER A 53 5.08 12.42 22.27
CA SER A 53 5.46 13.82 22.08
C SER A 53 6.74 14.24 22.84
N GLY A 54 7.14 13.45 23.83
CA GLY A 54 8.39 13.66 24.58
C GLY A 54 9.65 13.10 23.91
N TYR A 55 9.50 12.33 22.82
CA TYR A 55 10.65 11.81 22.08
C TYR A 55 11.10 12.81 21.00
N ASP A 56 12.39 12.74 20.67
CA ASP A 56 12.95 13.50 19.54
C ASP A 56 12.36 12.98 18.23
N ALA A 57 11.82 13.88 17.41
CA ALA A 57 11.29 13.58 16.08
C ALA A 57 12.38 13.56 14.99
N GLY A 58 13.65 13.72 15.36
CA GLY A 58 14.79 13.68 14.46
C GLY A 58 15.03 12.28 13.86
N VAL A 59 15.97 12.23 12.92
CA VAL A 59 16.37 10.97 12.28
C VAL A 59 17.03 10.06 13.30
N ILE A 60 16.57 8.81 13.41
CA ILE A 60 17.18 7.80 14.26
C ILE A 60 18.60 7.50 13.75
N ALA A 61 19.62 7.85 14.54
CA ALA A 61 21.00 7.59 14.20
C ALA A 61 21.32 6.08 14.24
N ALA A 62 22.32 5.66 13.48
CA ALA A 62 22.73 4.24 13.46
C ALA A 62 23.15 3.72 14.85
N SER A 63 23.68 4.61 15.72
CA SER A 63 24.08 4.27 17.10
C SER A 63 22.90 4.05 18.06
N GLU A 64 21.70 4.49 17.71
CA GLU A 64 20.47 4.31 18.50
C GLU A 64 19.76 3.01 18.16
N ARG A 65 20.20 2.32 17.12
CA ARG A 65 19.65 1.02 16.72
C ARG A 65 20.30 -0.11 17.53
N ILE A 66 19.52 -1.11 17.90
CA ILE A 66 20.00 -2.31 18.60
C ILE A 66 21.02 -3.06 17.73
N THR A 67 20.78 -3.12 16.42
CA THR A 67 21.69 -3.71 15.44
C THR A 67 21.75 -2.84 14.17
N PRO A 68 22.89 -2.81 13.46
CA PRO A 68 22.97 -2.14 12.16
C PRO A 68 21.95 -2.77 11.19
N LEU A 69 21.26 -1.92 10.43
CA LEU A 69 20.35 -2.40 9.38
C LEU A 69 21.16 -3.06 8.25
N GLN A 70 20.71 -4.23 7.83
CA GLN A 70 21.32 -5.00 6.72
C GLN A 70 20.29 -5.17 5.58
N PRO A 71 20.73 -5.31 4.32
CA PRO A 71 19.83 -5.49 3.18
C PRO A 71 18.92 -6.71 3.25
N ASP A 72 19.33 -7.76 3.94
CA ASP A 72 18.61 -9.02 4.14
C ASP A 72 17.67 -8.99 5.35
N HIS A 73 17.71 -7.93 6.17
CA HIS A 73 16.71 -7.75 7.24
C HIS A 73 15.33 -7.55 6.65
N LEU A 74 14.31 -8.02 7.38
CA LEU A 74 12.93 -7.85 6.97
C LEU A 74 12.51 -6.37 7.03
N ALA A 75 11.81 -5.92 5.99
CA ALA A 75 11.16 -4.63 5.94
C ALA A 75 9.74 -4.73 6.50
N TYR A 76 8.97 -5.72 6.00
CA TYR A 76 7.59 -5.93 6.41
C TYR A 76 7.18 -7.41 6.29
N VAL A 77 6.06 -7.76 6.92
CA VAL A 77 5.41 -9.06 6.79
C VAL A 77 3.92 -8.81 6.52
N ILE A 78 3.42 -9.39 5.43
CA ILE A 78 1.98 -9.35 5.09
C ILE A 78 1.46 -10.77 5.05
N TYR A 79 0.28 -10.98 5.65
CA TYR A 79 -0.36 -12.29 5.69
C TYR A 79 -1.24 -12.50 4.47
N THR A 80 -0.99 -13.61 3.77
CA THR A 80 -1.78 -14.05 2.61
C THR A 80 -2.62 -15.28 2.98
N SER A 81 -3.73 -15.50 2.27
CA SER A 81 -4.54 -16.71 2.41
C SER A 81 -3.76 -17.91 1.93
N GLY A 82 -3.33 -18.76 2.85
CA GLY A 82 -2.62 -19.99 2.50
C GLY A 82 -3.52 -21.02 1.82
N SER A 83 -3.01 -21.75 0.83
CA SER A 83 -3.72 -22.84 0.13
C SER A 83 -4.21 -23.97 1.07
N THR A 84 -3.68 -24.03 2.29
CA THR A 84 -4.06 -24.99 3.35
C THR A 84 -5.13 -24.43 4.31
N GLY A 85 -5.64 -23.21 4.06
CA GLY A 85 -6.60 -22.54 4.93
C GLY A 85 -5.97 -21.79 6.12
N THR A 86 -4.68 -21.99 6.40
CA THR A 86 -3.96 -21.24 7.44
C THR A 86 -3.22 -20.07 6.78
N PRO A 87 -3.43 -18.82 7.24
CA PRO A 87 -2.72 -17.65 6.72
C PRO A 87 -1.20 -17.83 6.84
N LYS A 88 -0.47 -17.40 5.80
CA LYS A 88 0.99 -17.42 5.75
C LYS A 88 1.53 -16.00 5.69
N GLY A 89 2.53 -15.70 6.51
CA GLY A 89 3.22 -14.41 6.47
C GLY A 89 4.26 -14.39 5.36
N ALA A 90 4.04 -13.58 4.32
CA ALA A 90 5.04 -13.23 3.33
C ALA A 90 5.99 -12.18 3.94
N ALA A 91 7.26 -12.57 4.10
CA ALA A 91 8.27 -11.76 4.77
C ALA A 91 9.23 -11.19 3.73
N ASN A 92 9.22 -9.88 3.55
CA ASN A 92 9.98 -9.18 2.52
C ASN A 92 11.18 -8.45 3.09
N SER A 93 12.31 -8.52 2.39
CA SER A 93 13.57 -7.92 2.82
C SER A 93 13.66 -6.42 2.49
N GLN A 94 14.55 -5.72 3.19
CA GLN A 94 14.89 -4.33 2.88
C GLN A 94 15.36 -4.19 1.42
N LEU A 95 16.21 -5.11 0.96
CA LEU A 95 16.76 -5.06 -0.41
C LEU A 95 15.64 -5.18 -1.45
N GLY A 96 14.71 -6.14 -1.31
CA GLY A 96 13.59 -6.31 -2.25
C GLY A 96 12.69 -5.09 -2.28
N THR A 97 12.33 -4.58 -1.10
CA THR A 97 11.49 -3.39 -0.98
C THR A 97 12.14 -2.15 -1.61
N ILE A 98 13.43 -1.91 -1.35
CA ILE A 98 14.15 -0.76 -1.91
C ILE A 98 14.32 -0.89 -3.43
N ASN A 99 14.60 -2.10 -3.94
CA ASN A 99 14.67 -2.34 -5.38
C ASN A 99 13.35 -1.97 -6.07
N HIS A 100 12.23 -2.41 -5.49
CA HIS A 100 10.89 -2.05 -5.98
C HIS A 100 10.65 -0.53 -5.97
N MET A 101 11.03 0.17 -4.88
CA MET A 101 10.88 1.63 -4.79
C MET A 101 11.72 2.37 -5.83
N PHE A 102 12.96 1.96 -6.07
CA PHE A 102 13.80 2.57 -7.10
C PHE A 102 13.24 2.36 -8.50
N TRP A 103 12.76 1.15 -8.80
CA TRP A 103 12.09 0.89 -10.06
C TRP A 103 10.82 1.77 -10.22
N MET A 104 9.98 1.86 -9.18
CA MET A 104 8.81 2.73 -9.18
C MET A 104 9.18 4.18 -9.48
N GLN A 105 10.24 4.70 -8.86
CA GLN A 105 10.73 6.04 -9.15
C GLN A 105 11.21 6.18 -10.59
N ASP A 106 11.87 5.16 -11.15
CA ASP A 106 12.32 5.18 -12.55
C ASP A 106 11.16 5.30 -13.54
N ILE A 107 10.02 4.63 -13.29
CA ILE A 107 8.88 4.67 -14.21
C ILE A 107 7.94 5.85 -13.95
N LEU A 108 7.77 6.27 -12.70
CA LEU A 108 6.83 7.35 -12.33
C LEU A 108 7.47 8.73 -12.41
N GLN A 109 8.79 8.83 -12.27
CA GLN A 109 9.54 10.11 -12.28
C GLN A 109 8.89 11.13 -11.33
N LEU A 110 8.70 10.71 -10.07
CA LEU A 110 8.04 11.53 -9.05
C LEU A 110 8.89 12.76 -8.71
N THR A 111 8.21 13.84 -8.42
CA THR A 111 8.76 15.10 -7.95
C THR A 111 8.05 15.57 -6.69
N GLU A 112 8.50 16.65 -6.07
CA GLU A 112 7.83 17.27 -4.92
C GLU A 112 6.42 17.81 -5.23
N GLU A 113 6.08 17.97 -6.52
CA GLU A 113 4.76 18.40 -6.97
C GLU A 113 3.75 17.23 -7.02
N ASP A 114 4.24 15.99 -7.04
CA ASP A 114 3.39 14.81 -7.15
C ASP A 114 2.67 14.48 -5.85
N ARG A 115 1.47 13.91 -6.02
CA ARG A 115 0.59 13.54 -4.91
C ARG A 115 0.07 12.12 -5.10
N ILE A 116 0.46 11.23 -4.21
CA ILE A 116 0.10 9.81 -4.24
C ILE A 116 -1.06 9.58 -3.28
N LEU A 117 -2.14 8.97 -3.77
CA LEU A 117 -3.29 8.62 -2.93
C LEU A 117 -3.07 7.26 -2.26
N HIS A 118 -2.85 7.27 -0.95
CA HIS A 118 -2.88 6.06 -0.13
C HIS A 118 -4.31 5.71 0.23
N LYS A 119 -4.84 4.67 -0.39
CA LYS A 119 -6.21 4.18 -0.20
C LYS A 119 -6.28 2.66 -0.02
N THR A 120 -5.18 1.96 -0.28
CA THR A 120 -5.10 0.50 -0.14
C THR A 120 -4.93 0.12 1.32
N SER A 121 -5.68 -0.89 1.78
CA SER A 121 -5.54 -1.41 3.14
C SER A 121 -4.11 -1.86 3.41
N LEU A 122 -3.57 -1.55 4.60
CA LEU A 122 -2.25 -1.97 5.06
C LEU A 122 -2.07 -3.51 5.13
N SER A 123 -3.15 -4.27 4.95
CA SER A 123 -3.09 -5.73 4.85
C SER A 123 -2.65 -6.24 3.48
N PHE A 124 -2.52 -5.36 2.48
CA PHE A 124 -2.01 -5.65 1.15
C PHE A 124 -0.65 -4.98 0.93
N ASP A 125 0.27 -5.68 0.27
CA ASP A 125 1.65 -5.25 -0.03
C ASP A 125 1.72 -3.97 -0.86
N VAL A 126 0.85 -3.81 -1.85
CA VAL A 126 0.70 -2.57 -2.63
C VAL A 126 0.62 -1.32 -1.75
N SER A 127 0.01 -1.42 -0.56
CA SER A 127 -0.06 -0.30 0.37
C SER A 127 1.32 0.22 0.79
N VAL A 128 2.33 -0.65 0.80
CA VAL A 128 3.68 -0.31 1.27
C VAL A 128 4.29 0.78 0.40
N TRP A 129 4.21 0.67 -0.91
CA TRP A 129 4.75 1.71 -1.77
C TRP A 129 3.85 2.97 -1.80
N GLU A 130 2.52 2.82 -1.71
CA GLU A 130 1.61 3.98 -1.69
C GLU A 130 1.97 4.99 -0.60
N TRP A 131 2.40 4.53 0.59
CA TRP A 131 2.75 5.44 1.67
C TRP A 131 4.25 5.71 1.79
N SER A 132 5.13 4.75 1.44
CA SER A 132 6.57 4.91 1.67
C SER A 132 7.28 5.64 0.54
N LEU A 133 6.91 5.38 -0.71
CA LEU A 133 7.54 6.02 -1.87
C LEU A 133 7.43 7.55 -1.85
N PRO A 134 6.26 8.16 -1.60
CA PRO A 134 6.18 9.62 -1.51
C PRO A 134 7.06 10.20 -0.40
N LEU A 135 7.24 9.49 0.71
CA LEU A 135 8.11 9.94 1.81
C LEU A 135 9.60 9.81 1.46
N ILE A 136 9.98 8.82 0.64
CA ILE A 136 11.36 8.62 0.17
C ILE A 136 11.72 9.70 -0.86
N GLU A 137 10.81 9.99 -1.79
CA GLU A 137 11.07 10.91 -2.92
C GLU A 137 10.73 12.38 -2.60
N GLY A 138 10.16 12.66 -1.42
CA GLY A 138 9.78 14.01 -1.02
C GLY A 138 8.53 14.53 -1.70
N SER A 139 7.72 13.65 -2.29
CA SER A 139 6.39 13.98 -2.83
C SER A 139 5.31 13.95 -1.74
N CYS A 140 4.08 14.30 -2.06
CA CYS A 140 3.01 14.40 -1.08
C CYS A 140 2.23 13.09 -0.93
N LEU A 141 2.11 12.60 0.29
CA LEU A 141 1.22 11.49 0.65
C LEU A 141 -0.18 12.04 0.96
N VAL A 142 -1.18 11.69 0.16
CA VAL A 142 -2.60 11.98 0.40
C VAL A 142 -3.27 10.74 0.99
N ILE A 143 -3.82 10.84 2.19
CA ILE A 143 -4.46 9.70 2.87
C ILE A 143 -5.98 9.76 2.65
N ALA A 144 -6.53 8.71 2.04
CA ALA A 144 -7.97 8.57 1.88
C ALA A 144 -8.67 8.34 3.24
N THR A 145 -9.92 8.78 3.34
CA THR A 145 -10.77 8.41 4.48
C THR A 145 -11.03 6.89 4.50
N PRO A 146 -11.27 6.30 5.68
CA PRO A 146 -11.68 4.90 5.75
C PRO A 146 -12.84 4.60 4.79
N ASP A 147 -12.76 3.47 4.08
CA ASP A 147 -13.71 3.04 3.04
C ASP A 147 -13.88 3.98 1.82
N GLY A 148 -13.20 5.13 1.78
CA GLY A 148 -13.26 6.07 0.65
C GLY A 148 -12.83 5.46 -0.69
N HIS A 149 -11.98 4.43 -0.66
CA HIS A 149 -11.56 3.69 -1.86
C HIS A 149 -12.71 3.01 -2.63
N ARG A 150 -13.87 2.79 -1.96
CA ARG A 150 -15.07 2.15 -2.53
C ARG A 150 -16.09 3.15 -3.07
N ASP A 151 -15.87 4.43 -2.87
CA ASP A 151 -16.78 5.48 -3.27
C ASP A 151 -16.19 6.30 -4.44
N PRO A 152 -16.62 6.06 -5.69
CA PRO A 152 -16.13 6.80 -6.84
C PRO A 152 -16.41 8.31 -6.77
N VAL A 153 -17.49 8.74 -6.11
CA VAL A 153 -17.80 10.17 -5.93
C VAL A 153 -16.79 10.82 -5.00
N TYR A 154 -16.45 10.13 -3.91
CA TYR A 154 -15.40 10.56 -3.01
C TYR A 154 -14.05 10.61 -3.74
N LEU A 155 -13.73 9.60 -4.56
CA LEU A 155 -12.46 9.55 -5.31
C LEU A 155 -12.34 10.74 -6.27
N ASN A 156 -13.36 11.04 -7.07
CA ASN A 156 -13.37 12.23 -7.94
C ASN A 156 -13.10 13.51 -7.14
N ARG A 157 -13.78 13.66 -6.01
CA ARG A 157 -13.63 14.84 -5.16
C ARG A 157 -12.20 14.96 -4.59
N ILE A 158 -11.67 13.89 -3.98
CA ILE A 158 -10.33 13.95 -3.35
C ILE A 158 -9.22 14.14 -4.38
N ILE A 159 -9.35 13.55 -5.58
CA ILE A 159 -8.43 13.76 -6.69
C ILE A 159 -8.38 15.23 -7.07
N GLN A 160 -9.55 15.85 -7.26
CA GLN A 160 -9.65 17.26 -7.62
C GLN A 160 -9.14 18.19 -6.50
N GLU A 161 -9.63 18.00 -5.26
CA GLU A 161 -9.30 18.85 -4.12
C GLU A 161 -7.81 18.78 -3.75
N GLN A 162 -7.20 17.62 -3.88
CA GLN A 162 -5.82 17.39 -3.50
C GLN A 162 -4.86 17.34 -4.71
N SER A 163 -5.36 17.49 -5.93
CA SER A 163 -4.56 17.37 -7.17
C SER A 163 -3.74 16.07 -7.21
N VAL A 164 -4.40 14.93 -6.90
CA VAL A 164 -3.75 13.62 -6.90
C VAL A 164 -3.22 13.28 -8.29
N SER A 165 -1.95 12.89 -8.38
CA SER A 165 -1.28 12.59 -9.66
C SER A 165 -1.01 11.10 -9.87
N VAL A 166 -0.98 10.31 -8.81
CA VAL A 166 -0.68 8.87 -8.88
C VAL A 166 -1.70 8.06 -8.09
N LEU A 167 -2.25 7.05 -8.75
CA LEU A 167 -3.29 6.16 -8.22
C LEU A 167 -2.94 4.70 -8.51
N ASN A 168 -3.28 3.83 -7.57
CA ASN A 168 -3.26 2.40 -7.78
C ASN A 168 -4.66 1.81 -7.64
N PHE A 169 -4.98 0.79 -8.44
CA PHE A 169 -6.26 0.09 -8.38
C PHE A 169 -6.09 -1.40 -8.69
N VAL A 170 -6.97 -2.23 -8.16
CA VAL A 170 -7.27 -3.50 -8.81
C VAL A 170 -8.22 -3.25 -9.99
N PRO A 171 -8.13 -3.99 -11.11
CA PRO A 171 -8.95 -3.75 -12.30
C PRO A 171 -10.44 -3.60 -12.05
N THR A 172 -11.03 -4.41 -11.17
CA THR A 172 -12.46 -4.32 -10.83
C THR A 172 -12.82 -2.95 -10.22
N MET A 173 -11.96 -2.40 -9.35
CA MET A 173 -12.18 -1.08 -8.76
C MET A 173 -11.89 0.05 -9.75
N LEU A 174 -10.88 -0.13 -10.62
CA LEU A 174 -10.60 0.81 -11.69
C LEU A 174 -11.79 0.95 -12.63
N SER A 175 -12.44 -0.16 -13.01
CA SER A 175 -13.66 -0.12 -13.82
C SER A 175 -14.75 0.74 -13.15
N SER A 176 -15.02 0.49 -11.87
CA SER A 176 -16.02 1.25 -11.13
C SER A 176 -15.67 2.75 -11.01
N PHE A 177 -14.39 3.08 -10.90
CA PHE A 177 -13.92 4.46 -10.88
C PHE A 177 -14.09 5.11 -12.26
N ILE A 178 -13.67 4.46 -13.34
CA ILE A 178 -13.74 4.99 -14.71
C ILE A 178 -15.20 5.21 -15.13
N ASP A 179 -16.12 4.29 -14.79
CA ASP A 179 -17.55 4.43 -15.07
C ASP A 179 -18.18 5.68 -14.44
N ALA A 180 -17.61 6.16 -13.35
CA ALA A 180 -18.08 7.33 -12.61
C ALA A 180 -17.11 8.53 -12.66
N ALA A 181 -16.02 8.42 -13.41
CA ALA A 181 -15.00 9.45 -13.46
C ALA A 181 -15.54 10.73 -14.12
N VAL A 182 -15.18 11.85 -13.53
CA VAL A 182 -15.44 13.19 -14.08
C VAL A 182 -14.11 13.69 -14.64
N PRO A 183 -13.92 13.74 -15.97
CA PRO A 183 -12.62 14.07 -16.57
C PRO A 183 -12.04 15.37 -16.06
N GLU A 184 -12.87 16.40 -15.85
CA GLU A 184 -12.44 17.70 -15.34
C GLU A 184 -11.92 17.64 -13.88
N ALA A 185 -12.38 16.67 -13.11
CA ALA A 185 -11.88 16.44 -11.75
C ALA A 185 -10.57 15.63 -11.72
N CYS A 186 -10.25 14.96 -12.83
CA CYS A 186 -9.14 14.02 -12.95
C CYS A 186 -7.93 14.56 -13.72
N LEU A 187 -7.90 15.85 -14.05
CA LEU A 187 -6.84 16.48 -14.87
C LEU A 187 -5.43 16.39 -14.25
N SER A 188 -5.34 16.20 -12.95
CA SER A 188 -4.06 16.04 -12.25
C SER A 188 -3.45 14.65 -12.37
N ILE A 189 -4.23 13.65 -12.80
CA ILE A 189 -3.77 12.26 -12.85
C ILE A 189 -2.71 12.11 -13.96
N ARG A 190 -1.52 11.69 -13.57
CA ARG A 190 -0.40 11.35 -14.45
C ARG A 190 -0.23 9.85 -14.63
N HIS A 191 -0.42 9.10 -13.54
CA HIS A 191 -0.17 7.66 -13.52
C HIS A 191 -1.31 6.91 -12.84
N ILE A 192 -1.74 5.84 -13.48
CA ILE A 192 -2.62 4.82 -12.92
C ILE A 192 -1.89 3.49 -13.00
N LEU A 193 -1.69 2.85 -11.85
CA LEU A 193 -1.17 1.50 -11.77
C LEU A 193 -2.34 0.54 -11.53
N THR A 194 -2.26 -0.65 -12.09
CA THR A 194 -3.26 -1.69 -11.87
C THR A 194 -2.58 -3.04 -11.67
N SER A 195 -2.96 -3.73 -10.59
CA SER A 195 -2.38 -5.01 -10.15
C SER A 195 -3.43 -5.92 -9.50
N GLY A 196 -3.02 -7.13 -9.17
CA GLY A 196 -3.82 -8.09 -8.40
C GLY A 196 -4.84 -8.87 -9.20
N GLU A 197 -5.29 -8.39 -10.35
CA GLU A 197 -6.24 -9.05 -11.26
C GLU A 197 -5.79 -8.84 -12.72
N ALA A 198 -6.34 -9.62 -13.64
CA ALA A 198 -6.04 -9.44 -15.07
C ALA A 198 -6.70 -8.17 -15.62
N LEU A 199 -5.90 -7.29 -16.22
CA LEU A 199 -6.42 -6.11 -16.93
C LEU A 199 -6.98 -6.54 -18.30
N GLY A 200 -8.27 -6.29 -18.51
CA GLY A 200 -8.95 -6.60 -19.79
C GLY A 200 -8.86 -5.45 -20.78
N ILE A 201 -8.90 -5.79 -22.08
CA ILE A 201 -8.91 -4.81 -23.18
C ILE A 201 -10.00 -3.73 -23.01
N PRO A 202 -11.28 -4.07 -22.71
CA PRO A 202 -12.33 -3.06 -22.61
C PRO A 202 -12.04 -2.01 -21.53
N LEU A 203 -11.45 -2.43 -20.40
CA LEU A 203 -11.10 -1.49 -19.33
C LEU A 203 -9.92 -0.61 -19.74
N GLN A 204 -8.89 -1.17 -20.38
CA GLN A 204 -7.79 -0.40 -20.92
C GLN A 204 -8.28 0.70 -21.90
N GLU A 205 -9.17 0.34 -22.83
CA GLU A 205 -9.77 1.29 -23.78
C GLU A 205 -10.55 2.39 -23.07
N SER A 206 -11.41 2.01 -22.09
CA SER A 206 -12.19 2.97 -21.29
C SER A 206 -11.29 3.95 -20.53
N VAL A 207 -10.17 3.48 -19.97
CA VAL A 207 -9.21 4.38 -19.30
C VAL A 207 -8.69 5.45 -20.27
N PHE A 208 -8.25 5.07 -21.47
CA PHE A 208 -7.72 6.02 -22.43
C PHE A 208 -8.79 6.92 -23.07
N GLU A 209 -10.06 6.47 -23.12
CA GLU A 209 -11.18 7.32 -23.54
C GLU A 209 -11.48 8.42 -22.51
N VAL A 210 -11.45 8.09 -21.21
CA VAL A 210 -11.81 9.02 -20.14
C VAL A 210 -10.62 9.86 -19.67
N LEU A 211 -9.42 9.28 -19.65
CA LEU A 211 -8.18 9.87 -19.14
C LEU A 211 -7.05 9.73 -20.18
N PRO A 212 -7.14 10.41 -21.32
CA PRO A 212 -6.22 10.22 -22.46
C PRO A 212 -4.76 10.60 -22.15
N ASP A 213 -4.53 11.48 -21.19
CA ASP A 213 -3.20 11.95 -20.81
C ASP A 213 -2.56 11.12 -19.68
N ALA A 214 -3.30 10.20 -19.09
CA ALA A 214 -2.79 9.34 -18.01
C ALA A 214 -1.97 8.17 -18.56
N HIS A 215 -0.85 7.87 -17.89
CA HIS A 215 -0.08 6.67 -18.15
C HIS A 215 -0.70 5.49 -17.38
N LEU A 216 -1.16 4.47 -18.11
CA LEU A 216 -1.68 3.23 -17.53
C LEU A 216 -0.59 2.17 -17.47
N TRP A 217 -0.36 1.61 -16.28
CA TRP A 217 0.60 0.55 -16.02
C TRP A 217 -0.12 -0.71 -15.55
N ASN A 218 0.10 -1.82 -16.23
CA ASN A 218 -0.29 -3.15 -15.77
C ASN A 218 0.92 -3.77 -15.07
N VAL A 219 0.82 -3.96 -13.77
CA VAL A 219 1.92 -4.47 -12.94
C VAL A 219 1.50 -5.78 -12.28
N TYR A 220 2.47 -6.67 -12.03
CA TYR A 220 2.20 -7.98 -11.48
C TYR A 220 3.31 -8.43 -10.54
N GLY A 221 2.91 -8.95 -9.41
CA GLY A 221 3.80 -9.65 -8.48
C GLY A 221 3.04 -10.40 -7.38
N PRO A 222 3.60 -11.48 -6.85
CA PRO A 222 3.09 -12.12 -5.64
C PRO A 222 3.71 -11.44 -4.41
N SER A 223 2.96 -11.41 -3.30
CA SER A 223 3.43 -10.79 -2.05
C SER A 223 4.77 -11.31 -1.54
N GLU A 224 5.13 -12.55 -1.88
CA GLU A 224 6.39 -13.19 -1.51
C GLU A 224 7.61 -12.65 -2.29
N ALA A 225 7.38 -11.83 -3.32
CA ALA A 225 8.43 -11.26 -4.16
C ALA A 225 8.61 -9.74 -3.98
N SER A 226 8.16 -9.20 -2.86
CA SER A 226 8.24 -7.77 -2.52
C SER A 226 7.38 -6.87 -3.43
N ASP A 227 6.13 -7.29 -3.63
CA ASP A 227 5.12 -6.61 -4.44
C ASP A 227 5.30 -6.89 -5.95
N ASP A 228 5.39 -5.88 -6.81
CA ASP A 228 5.48 -6.08 -8.25
C ASP A 228 6.85 -6.60 -8.71
N VAL A 229 6.84 -7.52 -9.66
CA VAL A 229 8.06 -8.11 -10.27
C VAL A 229 8.11 -7.94 -11.78
N THR A 230 6.98 -7.63 -12.41
CA THR A 230 6.92 -7.32 -13.84
C THR A 230 5.95 -6.18 -14.09
N TYR A 231 6.14 -5.48 -15.20
CA TYR A 231 5.30 -4.36 -15.59
C TYR A 231 5.13 -4.25 -17.10
N TRP A 232 4.01 -3.67 -17.50
CA TRP A 232 3.70 -3.30 -18.86
C TRP A 232 3.12 -1.89 -18.88
N ARG A 233 3.68 -1.00 -19.72
CA ARG A 233 3.08 0.29 -20.00
C ARG A 233 2.08 0.13 -21.13
N CYS A 234 0.80 0.19 -20.81
CA CYS A 234 -0.27 0.15 -21.81
C CYS A 234 -0.22 1.38 -22.72
N GLN A 235 -0.52 1.17 -24.01
CA GLN A 235 -0.57 2.24 -24.99
C GLN A 235 -1.98 2.32 -25.61
N PRO A 236 -2.45 3.51 -26.00
CA PRO A 236 -3.75 3.64 -26.67
C PRO A 236 -3.86 2.83 -27.98
N GLU A 237 -2.72 2.50 -28.59
CA GLU A 237 -2.63 1.71 -29.82
C GLU A 237 -2.76 0.21 -29.60
N ASP A 238 -2.64 -0.28 -28.35
CA ASP A 238 -2.71 -1.71 -27.98
C ASP A 238 -4.15 -2.24 -27.96
N LYS A 239 -5.01 -1.79 -28.87
CA LYS A 239 -6.47 -2.03 -28.84
C LYS A 239 -6.88 -3.51 -28.91
N ASP A 240 -6.09 -4.33 -29.59
CA ASP A 240 -6.38 -5.77 -29.78
C ASP A 240 -5.46 -6.65 -28.92
N LEU A 241 -4.62 -6.04 -28.08
CA LEU A 241 -3.65 -6.74 -27.25
C LEU A 241 -4.16 -6.81 -25.81
N THR A 242 -4.44 -8.02 -25.33
CA THR A 242 -4.62 -8.21 -23.89
C THR A 242 -3.35 -7.78 -23.17
N PRO A 243 -3.41 -6.81 -22.24
CA PRO A 243 -2.22 -6.32 -21.55
C PRO A 243 -1.42 -7.47 -20.93
N PRO A 244 -0.17 -7.68 -21.35
CA PRO A 244 0.67 -8.70 -20.75
C PRO A 244 1.12 -8.28 -19.34
N ILE A 245 1.67 -9.23 -18.58
CA ILE A 245 2.34 -8.89 -17.32
C ILE A 245 3.69 -8.19 -17.56
N GLY A 246 4.19 -8.20 -18.80
CA GLY A 246 5.29 -7.38 -19.28
C GLY A 246 6.69 -7.89 -18.97
N SER A 247 7.60 -6.95 -18.73
CA SER A 247 9.03 -7.20 -18.50
C SER A 247 9.38 -7.16 -17.02
N PRO A 248 10.47 -7.83 -16.58
CA PRO A 248 10.98 -7.73 -15.21
C PRO A 248 11.35 -6.29 -14.80
N ILE A 249 11.24 -6.02 -13.51
CA ILE A 249 11.71 -4.77 -12.87
C ILE A 249 13.19 -4.84 -12.51
#